data_85c45076606f64456aba3d77b671f0a5
#
_entry.id   85c45076606f64456aba3d77b671f0a5
#
_cell.length_a   1.000
_cell.length_b   1.000
_cell.length_c   1.000
_cell.angle_alpha   90.00
_cell.angle_beta   90.00
_cell.angle_gamma   90.00
#
_symmetry.space_group_name_H-M   'P 1'
#
loop_
_entity.id
_entity.type
_entity.pdbx_description
1 polymer ?
#
loop_
_entity_poly.entity_id
_entity_poly.type
_entity_poly.pdbx_seq_one_letter_code
_entity_poly.pdbx_strand_id
1 'polypeptide(L)'
;MNVVAKLEGGDPALKDQYVVYTAHWDHLGRDTTRAGDQIFNGALDNASGTAQLLELAEAFTTLPAPPKRSILFLAVTAEEKGLLGAKYYAENPLDPLDKTVANINMDGVNQWGRTEDIVIVGHGNSTL
;
A
#
# COMPACT_ATOMS: atom_id res chain seq x y z
N MET A 1 -2.97 13.47 4.63
CA MET A 1 -4.27 12.85 4.23
C MET A 1 -3.99 11.49 3.61
N ASN A 2 -4.63 10.41 4.11
CA ASN A 2 -4.61 9.12 3.42
C ASN A 2 -5.60 9.12 2.27
N VAL A 3 -5.33 8.34 1.22
CA VAL A 3 -6.25 8.08 0.11
C VAL A 3 -6.65 6.62 0.16
N VAL A 4 -7.94 6.35 0.09
CA VAL A 4 -8.49 4.98 0.17
C VAL A 4 -9.41 4.74 -1.02
N ALA A 5 -9.21 3.60 -1.67
CA ALA A 5 -10.13 3.07 -2.67
C ALA A 5 -10.52 1.63 -2.30
N LYS A 6 -11.73 1.22 -2.65
CA LYS A 6 -12.26 -0.11 -2.36
C LYS A 6 -12.81 -0.75 -3.63
N LEU A 7 -12.41 -1.98 -3.86
CA LEU A 7 -13.05 -2.89 -4.81
C LEU A 7 -13.87 -3.91 -4.03
N GLU A 8 -15.19 -3.90 -4.22
CA GLU A 8 -16.07 -4.82 -3.50
C GLU A 8 -15.90 -6.26 -3.97
N GLY A 9 -15.87 -7.19 -3.01
CA GLY A 9 -15.77 -8.62 -3.28
C GLY A 9 -17.04 -9.21 -3.86
N GLY A 10 -16.91 -10.24 -4.68
CA GLY A 10 -18.02 -10.89 -5.37
C GLY A 10 -18.69 -12.03 -4.60
N ASP A 11 -18.10 -12.51 -3.51
CA ASP A 11 -18.65 -13.62 -2.71
C ASP A 11 -19.48 -13.07 -1.54
N PRO A 12 -20.81 -13.34 -1.49
CA PRO A 12 -21.67 -12.82 -0.43
C PRO A 12 -21.23 -13.19 1.00
N ALA A 13 -20.53 -14.31 1.17
CA ALA A 13 -20.04 -14.77 2.48
C ALA A 13 -18.68 -14.17 2.86
N LEU A 14 -17.91 -13.66 1.88
CA LEU A 14 -16.54 -13.21 2.08
C LEU A 14 -16.31 -11.72 1.76
N LYS A 15 -17.25 -11.05 1.11
CA LYS A 15 -17.09 -9.65 0.66
C LYS A 15 -16.87 -8.65 1.80
N ASP A 16 -17.28 -8.99 3.02
CA ASP A 16 -17.07 -8.19 4.22
C ASP A 16 -15.72 -8.49 4.91
N GLN A 17 -14.87 -9.30 4.28
CA GLN A 17 -13.47 -9.50 4.65
C GLN A 17 -12.58 -8.76 3.67
N TYR A 18 -11.47 -8.21 4.17
CA TYR A 18 -10.62 -7.30 3.41
C TYR A 18 -9.20 -7.81 3.27
N VAL A 19 -8.65 -7.70 2.07
CA VAL A 19 -7.20 -7.69 1.83
C VAL A 19 -6.81 -6.25 1.56
N VAL A 20 -5.85 -5.74 2.31
CA VAL A 20 -5.40 -4.35 2.20
C VAL A 20 -4.05 -4.32 1.51
N TYR A 21 -3.93 -3.52 0.47
CA TYR A 21 -2.65 -3.16 -0.15
C TYR A 21 -2.30 -1.74 0.28
N THR A 22 -1.10 -1.55 0.80
CA THR A 22 -0.63 -0.25 1.29
C THR A 22 0.66 0.18 0.60
N ALA A 23 0.79 1.48 0.39
CA ALA A 23 2.05 2.14 0.06
C ALA A 23 2.01 3.56 0.63
N HIS A 24 3.15 4.13 1.04
CA HIS A 24 3.17 5.55 1.35
C HIS A 24 3.43 6.37 0.09
N TRP A 25 2.78 7.53 0.00
CA TRP A 25 2.85 8.41 -1.18
C TRP A 25 3.62 9.71 -0.94
N ASP A 26 4.07 9.93 0.29
CA ASP A 26 4.94 11.04 0.67
C ASP A 26 6.42 10.65 0.64
N HIS A 27 7.28 11.64 0.80
CA HIS A 27 8.70 11.49 1.07
C HIS A 27 9.17 12.65 1.95
N LEU A 28 10.48 12.82 2.14
CA LEU A 28 11.08 13.81 3.04
C LEU A 28 10.76 15.27 2.66
N GLY A 29 10.37 15.53 1.41
CA GLY A 29 9.98 16.83 0.94
C GLY A 29 11.16 17.72 0.55
N ARG A 30 11.32 18.90 1.17
CA ARG A 30 12.35 19.87 0.84
C ARG A 30 13.22 20.20 2.05
N ASP A 31 14.53 20.21 1.86
CA ASP A 31 15.52 20.70 2.81
C ASP A 31 16.22 21.97 2.27
N THR A 32 15.85 23.13 2.79
CA THR A 32 16.37 24.42 2.37
C THR A 32 17.80 24.70 2.83
N THR A 33 18.37 23.85 3.69
CA THR A 33 19.75 23.97 4.17
C THR A 33 20.75 23.35 3.20
N ARG A 34 20.31 22.51 2.26
CA ARG A 34 21.17 21.87 1.26
C ARG A 34 21.53 22.83 0.15
N ALA A 35 22.77 22.70 -0.33
CA ALA A 35 23.20 23.36 -1.57
C ALA A 35 22.73 22.53 -2.78
N GLY A 36 22.42 23.20 -3.89
CA GLY A 36 21.95 22.55 -5.12
C GLY A 36 20.49 22.09 -5.05
N ASP A 37 20.22 20.87 -5.44
CA ASP A 37 18.87 20.31 -5.38
C ASP A 37 18.45 20.06 -3.91
N GLN A 38 17.40 20.74 -3.53
CA GLN A 38 16.85 20.73 -2.18
C GLN A 38 15.64 19.81 -2.03
N ILE A 39 15.18 19.19 -3.14
CA ILE A 39 13.99 18.36 -3.15
C ILE A 39 14.38 16.88 -3.05
N PHE A 40 13.77 16.17 -2.13
CA PHE A 40 13.81 14.73 -2.06
C PHE A 40 12.69 14.19 -2.94
N ASN A 41 13.04 13.71 -4.13
CA ASN A 41 12.07 13.39 -5.18
C ASN A 41 11.22 12.12 -4.88
N GLY A 42 11.75 11.17 -4.09
CA GLY A 42 10.99 9.99 -3.67
C GLY A 42 10.61 9.04 -4.78
N ALA A 43 11.41 8.96 -5.87
CA ALA A 43 11.05 8.14 -7.02
C ALA A 43 11.03 6.64 -6.70
N LEU A 44 12.04 6.16 -5.95
CA LEU A 44 12.10 4.78 -5.48
C LEU A 44 11.32 4.64 -4.18
N ASP A 45 11.58 5.52 -3.24
CA ASP A 45 10.97 5.59 -1.93
C ASP A 45 10.05 6.84 -1.84
N ASN A 46 8.70 6.76 -2.05
CA ASN A 46 8.05 5.51 -2.40
C ASN A 46 7.02 5.72 -3.54
N ALA A 47 7.37 6.54 -4.56
CA ALA A 47 6.53 6.63 -5.74
C ALA A 47 6.41 5.28 -6.47
N SER A 48 7.44 4.41 -6.34
CA SER A 48 7.42 3.07 -6.90
C SER A 48 6.34 2.18 -6.25
N GLY A 49 6.20 2.19 -4.93
CA GLY A 49 5.14 1.46 -4.23
C GLY A 49 3.75 2.03 -4.52
N THR A 50 3.64 3.36 -4.61
CA THR A 50 2.40 4.03 -5.02
C THR A 50 2.00 3.66 -6.46
N ALA A 51 2.95 3.59 -7.39
CA ALA A 51 2.69 3.13 -8.75
C ALA A 51 2.20 1.69 -8.78
N GLN A 52 2.82 0.79 -7.99
CA GLN A 52 2.34 -0.59 -7.86
C GLN A 52 0.91 -0.67 -7.32
N LEU A 53 0.56 0.19 -6.36
CA LEU A 53 -0.79 0.24 -5.82
C LEU A 53 -1.83 0.57 -6.90
N LEU A 54 -1.50 1.49 -7.81
CA LEU A 54 -2.35 1.85 -8.94
C LEU A 54 -2.44 0.72 -9.98
N GLU A 55 -1.31 0.11 -10.34
CA GLU A 55 -1.27 -1.03 -11.26
C GLU A 55 -2.06 -2.24 -10.74
N LEU A 56 -1.96 -2.53 -9.43
CA LEU A 56 -2.75 -3.57 -8.80
C LEU A 56 -4.25 -3.24 -8.84
N ALA A 57 -4.62 -1.99 -8.59
CA ALA A 57 -6.01 -1.57 -8.66
C ALA A 57 -6.57 -1.76 -10.09
N GLU A 58 -5.82 -1.37 -11.12
CA GLU A 58 -6.18 -1.63 -12.51
C GLU A 58 -6.30 -3.13 -12.79
N ALA A 59 -5.28 -3.92 -12.41
CA ALA A 59 -5.26 -5.36 -12.64
C ALA A 59 -6.49 -6.06 -12.02
N PHE A 60 -6.87 -5.70 -10.79
CA PHE A 60 -8.05 -6.27 -10.15
C PHE A 60 -9.36 -5.89 -10.85
N THR A 61 -9.45 -4.69 -11.43
CA THR A 61 -10.66 -4.26 -12.17
C THR A 61 -10.80 -4.94 -13.52
N THR A 62 -9.72 -5.49 -14.10
CA THR A 62 -9.73 -6.20 -15.38
C THR A 62 -9.99 -7.70 -15.25
N LEU A 63 -10.12 -8.23 -14.04
CA LEU A 63 -10.45 -9.63 -13.83
C LEU A 63 -11.84 -9.97 -14.40
N PRO A 64 -12.03 -11.18 -14.93
CA PRO A 64 -13.31 -11.62 -15.48
C PRO A 64 -14.43 -11.72 -14.44
N ALA A 65 -14.08 -11.78 -13.16
CA ALA A 65 -14.98 -11.72 -12.01
C ALA A 65 -14.25 -11.04 -10.85
N PRO A 66 -14.98 -10.31 -9.98
CA PRO A 66 -14.34 -9.69 -8.81
C PRO A 66 -13.74 -10.75 -7.87
N PRO A 67 -12.69 -10.41 -7.12
CA PRO A 67 -12.17 -11.26 -6.05
C PRO A 67 -13.27 -11.67 -5.07
N LYS A 68 -13.13 -12.81 -4.41
CA LYS A 68 -14.12 -13.22 -3.41
C LYS A 68 -14.24 -12.23 -2.25
N ARG A 69 -13.10 -11.76 -1.73
CA ARG A 69 -12.99 -10.73 -0.68
C ARG A 69 -12.87 -9.36 -1.28
N SER A 70 -13.26 -8.35 -0.53
CA SER A 70 -13.01 -6.96 -0.90
C SER A 70 -11.53 -6.63 -0.82
N ILE A 71 -11.08 -5.75 -1.71
CA ILE A 71 -9.72 -5.25 -1.75
C ILE A 71 -9.75 -3.77 -1.36
N LEU A 72 -8.90 -3.39 -0.42
CA LEU A 72 -8.64 -1.99 -0.07
C LEU A 72 -7.26 -1.58 -0.60
N PHE A 73 -7.22 -0.47 -1.30
CA PHE A 73 -6.00 0.20 -1.73
C PHE A 73 -5.83 1.44 -0.85
N LEU A 74 -4.78 1.48 -0.06
CA LEU A 74 -4.57 2.51 0.95
C LEU A 74 -3.22 3.19 0.74
N ALA A 75 -3.24 4.39 0.15
CA ALA A 75 -2.06 5.24 0.08
C ALA A 75 -1.96 6.07 1.38
N VAL A 76 -0.98 5.76 2.21
CA VAL A 76 -0.75 6.43 3.50
C VAL A 76 0.18 7.61 3.35
N THR A 77 0.06 8.58 4.27
CA THR A 77 0.90 9.78 4.29
C THR A 77 1.76 9.84 5.56
N ALA A 78 2.80 10.67 5.51
CA ALA A 78 3.71 10.93 6.63
C ALA A 78 4.34 9.64 7.22
N GLU A 79 4.74 8.75 6.32
CA GLU A 79 5.49 7.53 6.64
C GLU A 79 6.83 7.92 7.27
N GLU A 80 7.58 8.80 6.62
CA GLU A 80 8.90 9.34 6.98
C GLU A 80 8.92 10.13 8.32
N LYS A 81 7.74 10.43 8.85
CA LYS A 81 7.54 11.09 10.15
C LYS A 81 7.08 10.13 11.24
N GLY A 82 7.29 8.84 11.04
CA GLY A 82 6.98 7.78 11.99
C GLY A 82 5.62 7.13 11.77
N LEU A 83 5.29 6.81 10.52
CA LEU A 83 4.10 6.04 10.12
C LEU A 83 2.77 6.70 10.50
N LEU A 84 2.71 8.05 10.52
CA LEU A 84 1.55 8.76 11.08
C LEU A 84 0.24 8.43 10.35
N GLY A 85 0.28 8.33 9.02
CA GLY A 85 -0.91 7.97 8.24
C GLY A 85 -1.39 6.55 8.50
N ALA A 86 -0.48 5.59 8.61
CA ALA A 86 -0.79 4.20 8.93
C ALA A 86 -1.37 4.07 10.34
N LYS A 87 -0.76 4.72 11.33
CA LYS A 87 -1.27 4.78 12.71
C LYS A 87 -2.66 5.38 12.78
N TYR A 88 -2.87 6.51 12.08
CA TYR A 88 -4.19 7.13 12.02
C TYR A 88 -5.26 6.19 11.45
N TYR A 89 -4.93 5.47 10.36
CA TYR A 89 -5.85 4.50 9.79
C TYR A 89 -6.15 3.34 10.74
N ALA A 90 -5.14 2.84 11.45
CA ALA A 90 -5.33 1.78 12.44
C ALA A 90 -6.23 2.20 13.62
N GLU A 91 -6.17 3.47 14.01
CA GLU A 91 -7.00 4.03 15.08
C GLU A 91 -8.39 4.47 14.59
N ASN A 92 -8.52 4.81 13.29
CA ASN A 92 -9.74 5.32 12.67
C ASN A 92 -10.01 4.59 11.34
N PRO A 93 -10.21 3.26 11.34
CA PRO A 93 -10.41 2.50 10.12
C PRO A 93 -11.77 2.80 9.48
N LEU A 94 -11.83 2.74 8.15
CA LEU A 94 -13.10 2.86 7.42
C LEU A 94 -13.95 1.60 7.51
N ASP A 95 -13.31 0.46 7.58
CA ASP A 95 -13.93 -0.85 7.76
C ASP A 95 -13.33 -1.51 9.02
N PRO A 96 -14.05 -2.38 9.74
CA PRO A 96 -13.56 -3.01 10.96
C PRO A 96 -12.26 -3.78 10.77
N LEU A 97 -11.23 -3.53 11.59
CA LEU A 97 -9.91 -4.16 11.46
C LEU A 97 -9.96 -5.68 11.66
N ASP A 98 -10.90 -6.19 12.46
CA ASP A 98 -11.11 -7.63 12.66
C ASP A 98 -11.61 -8.35 11.38
N LYS A 99 -12.02 -7.60 10.37
CA LYS A 99 -12.35 -8.09 9.03
C LYS A 99 -11.17 -8.05 8.06
N THR A 100 -10.08 -7.44 8.43
CA THR A 100 -8.84 -7.43 7.62
C THR A 100 -8.10 -8.75 7.79
N VAL A 101 -8.05 -9.56 6.73
CA VAL A 101 -7.39 -10.86 6.74
C VAL A 101 -5.91 -10.80 6.40
N ALA A 102 -5.51 -9.77 5.66
CA ALA A 102 -4.12 -9.53 5.29
C ALA A 102 -3.88 -8.05 5.00
N ASN A 103 -2.67 -7.57 5.29
CA ASN A 103 -2.12 -6.33 4.78
C ASN A 103 -0.81 -6.61 4.05
N ILE A 104 -0.70 -6.13 2.82
CA ILE A 104 0.49 -6.24 1.97
C ILE A 104 0.99 -4.81 1.74
N ASN A 105 2.12 -4.49 2.36
CA ASN A 105 2.76 -3.19 2.19
C ASN A 105 3.83 -3.26 1.11
N MET A 106 3.84 -2.25 0.24
CA MET A 106 4.83 -2.09 -0.82
C MET A 106 5.66 -0.85 -0.53
N ASP A 107 6.97 -1.06 -0.29
CA ASP A 107 7.88 0.00 0.07
C ASP A 107 9.21 -0.19 -0.65
N GLY A 108 9.39 0.59 -1.70
CA GLY A 108 10.46 0.41 -2.65
C GLY A 108 10.32 -0.85 -3.51
N VAL A 109 10.65 -0.74 -4.78
CA VAL A 109 10.69 -1.89 -5.69
C VAL A 109 12.10 -2.09 -6.19
N ASN A 110 12.38 -3.30 -6.66
CA ASN A 110 13.63 -3.61 -7.29
C ASN A 110 13.86 -2.72 -8.53
N GLN A 111 14.95 -1.97 -8.52
CA GLN A 111 15.38 -1.09 -9.62
C GLN A 111 16.39 -1.74 -10.57
N TRP A 112 16.84 -2.97 -10.27
CA TRP A 112 17.91 -3.66 -11.00
C TRP A 112 17.41 -4.51 -12.17
N GLY A 113 16.11 -4.41 -12.48
CA GLY A 113 15.46 -5.20 -13.50
C GLY A 113 14.80 -6.47 -12.97
N ARG A 114 14.55 -7.41 -13.86
CA ARG A 114 13.86 -8.65 -13.49
C ARG A 114 14.73 -9.51 -12.58
N THR A 115 14.18 -9.93 -11.43
CA THR A 115 14.78 -10.87 -10.48
C THR A 115 14.02 -12.19 -10.44
N GLU A 116 14.66 -13.24 -9.91
CA GLU A 116 14.06 -14.54 -9.69
C GLU A 116 13.56 -14.74 -8.24
N ASP A 117 13.77 -13.72 -7.39
CA ASP A 117 13.45 -13.73 -5.96
C ASP A 117 12.72 -12.44 -5.55
N ILE A 118 12.09 -12.50 -4.40
CA ILE A 118 11.50 -11.38 -3.69
C ILE A 118 11.90 -11.43 -2.22
N VAL A 119 11.97 -10.26 -1.59
CA VAL A 119 12.17 -10.15 -0.14
C VAL A 119 10.81 -9.94 0.51
N ILE A 120 10.46 -10.84 1.45
CA ILE A 120 9.22 -10.75 2.21
C ILE A 120 9.58 -10.51 3.68
N VAL A 121 9.19 -9.36 4.22
CA VAL A 121 9.29 -9.06 5.64
C VAL A 121 8.06 -9.59 6.35
N GLY A 122 8.26 -10.37 7.41
CA GLY A 122 7.16 -11.01 8.15
C GLY A 122 6.81 -12.43 7.69
N HIS A 123 7.53 -13.00 6.73
CA HIS A 123 7.33 -14.38 6.31
C HIS A 123 7.48 -15.35 7.49
N GLY A 124 6.51 -16.25 7.65
CA GLY A 124 6.46 -17.21 8.75
C GLY A 124 5.79 -16.70 10.03
N ASN A 125 5.38 -15.43 10.08
CA ASN A 125 4.58 -14.89 11.19
C ASN A 125 3.07 -15.18 11.05
N SER A 126 2.67 -15.70 9.90
CA SER A 126 1.30 -16.09 9.59
C SER A 126 1.29 -17.32 8.68
N THR A 127 0.11 -17.78 8.30
CA THR A 127 -0.10 -18.84 7.32
C THR A 127 -0.25 -18.32 5.87
N LEU A 128 -0.03 -17.03 5.68
CA LEU A 128 0.00 -16.38 4.37
C LEU A 128 1.30 -16.67 3.66
#